data_a1f7d4429be29cd8e51565740c7dd947
#
_entry.id   a1f7d4429be29cd8e51565740c7dd947
#
_cell.length_a   1.000
_cell.length_b   1.000
_cell.length_c   1.000
_cell.angle_alpha   90.00
_cell.angle_beta   90.00
_cell.angle_gamma   90.00
#
_symmetry.space_group_name_H-M   'P 1'
#
loop_
_entity.id
_entity.type
_entity.pdbx_description
1 polymer ?
#
loop_
_entity_poly.entity_id
_entity_poly.type
_entity_poly.pdbx_seq_one_letter_code
_entity_poly.pdbx_strand_id
1 'polypeptide(L)'
;MTVRPIVIAGDPVLHNPTELVDLSAGVTPELRTLIADMVDTLAASGGVGLSANQIGVGKRLFVIDCPDTDLPEGAPMPPEMIATRAGKPGWSSDGVNQVACVINPVLTVDNPPNGRQILMREGEGCLSVPGVQFALDRYDWAQVTGFNEQGKPITLSG
;
A
#
# COMPACT_ATOMS: atom_id res chain seq x y z
N MET A 1 -19.05 1.64 0.47
CA MET A 1 -17.86 2.39 0.08
C MET A 1 -17.93 3.72 0.79
N THR A 2 -16.99 4.01 1.68
CA THR A 2 -17.05 5.18 2.55
C THR A 2 -15.66 5.81 2.66
N VAL A 3 -15.57 7.09 2.30
CA VAL A 3 -14.37 7.88 2.58
C VAL A 3 -14.29 8.13 4.09
N ARG A 4 -13.20 7.70 4.71
CA ARG A 4 -12.98 7.87 6.15
C ARG A 4 -12.12 9.09 6.45
N PRO A 5 -12.31 9.75 7.60
CA PRO A 5 -11.43 10.83 8.01
C PRO A 5 -10.01 10.29 8.25
N ILE A 6 -9.01 11.04 7.78
CA ILE A 6 -7.59 10.75 8.05
C ILE A 6 -7.23 11.37 9.39
N VAL A 7 -6.69 10.57 10.30
CA VAL A 7 -6.23 11.03 11.61
C VAL A 7 -4.87 11.73 11.49
N ILE A 8 -4.66 12.75 12.31
CA ILE A 8 -3.48 13.62 12.26
C ILE A 8 -2.46 13.16 13.29
N ALA A 9 -1.18 13.42 13.04
CA ALA A 9 -0.07 13.13 13.93
C ALA A 9 -0.36 13.66 15.35
N GLY A 10 -0.12 12.80 16.35
CA GLY A 10 -0.52 13.02 17.75
C GLY A 10 -1.64 12.07 18.18
N ASP A 11 -2.40 11.50 17.26
CA ASP A 11 -3.36 10.44 17.60
C ASP A 11 -2.62 9.17 18.06
N PRO A 12 -2.99 8.56 19.19
CA PRO A 12 -2.33 7.35 19.71
C PRO A 12 -2.28 6.19 18.71
N VAL A 13 -3.26 6.04 17.83
CA VAL A 13 -3.29 4.97 16.83
C VAL A 13 -2.11 5.03 15.85
N LEU A 14 -1.53 6.21 15.64
CA LEU A 14 -0.38 6.38 14.75
C LEU A 14 0.95 6.05 15.44
N HIS A 15 0.99 6.02 16.77
CA HIS A 15 2.19 5.82 17.58
C HIS A 15 2.29 4.40 18.17
N ASN A 16 1.17 3.70 18.27
CA ASN A 16 1.13 2.33 18.77
C ASN A 16 1.47 1.31 17.69
N PRO A 17 2.14 0.20 18.03
CA PRO A 17 2.31 -0.92 17.10
C PRO A 17 0.96 -1.43 16.59
N THR A 18 0.89 -1.67 15.28
CA THR A 18 -0.32 -2.23 14.67
C THR A 18 -0.42 -3.73 14.93
N GLU A 19 -1.64 -4.21 15.16
CA GLU A 19 -1.92 -5.64 15.35
C GLU A 19 -1.93 -6.38 14.01
N LEU A 20 -1.47 -7.62 14.02
CA LEU A 20 -1.65 -8.52 12.88
C LEU A 20 -3.14 -8.75 12.61
N VAL A 21 -3.48 -8.81 11.33
CA VAL A 21 -4.80 -9.25 10.87
C VAL A 21 -4.86 -10.77 10.97
N ASP A 22 -5.84 -11.30 11.66
CA ASP A 22 -6.09 -12.75 11.69
C ASP A 22 -6.73 -13.19 10.36
N LEU A 23 -6.04 -14.05 9.63
CA LEU A 23 -6.49 -14.63 8.37
C LEU A 23 -6.85 -16.13 8.50
N SER A 24 -6.93 -16.67 9.73
CA SER A 24 -7.25 -18.10 9.96
C SER A 24 -8.60 -18.51 9.37
N ALA A 25 -9.57 -17.59 9.38
CA ALA A 25 -10.88 -17.74 8.74
C ALA A 25 -10.95 -17.14 7.32
N GLY A 26 -9.79 -16.77 6.75
CA GLY A 26 -9.71 -16.04 5.49
C GLY A 26 -10.05 -14.55 5.64
N VAL A 27 -10.33 -13.88 4.53
CA VAL A 27 -10.69 -12.46 4.51
C VAL A 27 -12.17 -12.30 4.84
N THR A 28 -12.45 -11.76 6.03
CA THR A 28 -13.84 -11.59 6.51
C THR A 28 -14.57 -10.45 5.78
N PRO A 29 -15.91 -10.40 5.84
CA PRO A 29 -16.68 -9.28 5.26
C PRO A 29 -16.27 -7.92 5.82
N GLU A 30 -15.95 -7.83 7.12
CA GLU A 30 -15.52 -6.60 7.80
C GLU A 30 -14.16 -6.13 7.28
N LEU A 31 -13.23 -7.07 7.07
CA LEU A 31 -11.91 -6.77 6.50
C LEU A 31 -12.04 -6.31 5.04
N ARG A 32 -12.94 -6.92 4.25
CA ARG A 32 -13.22 -6.47 2.87
C ARG A 32 -13.78 -5.04 2.86
N THR A 33 -14.71 -4.73 3.78
CA THR A 33 -15.27 -3.39 3.92
C THR A 33 -14.17 -2.38 4.30
N LEU A 34 -13.31 -2.72 5.26
CA LEU A 34 -12.18 -1.87 5.64
C LEU A 34 -11.26 -1.58 4.44
N ILE A 35 -10.87 -2.61 3.68
CA ILE A 35 -10.01 -2.44 2.50
C ILE A 35 -10.71 -1.55 1.46
N ALA A 36 -12.00 -1.75 1.20
CA ALA A 36 -12.75 -0.91 0.27
C ALA A 36 -12.80 0.56 0.72
N ASP A 37 -13.05 0.81 2.00
CA ASP A 37 -13.06 2.16 2.57
C ASP A 37 -11.66 2.81 2.49
N MET A 38 -10.58 2.02 2.67
CA MET A 38 -9.20 2.51 2.52
C MET A 38 -8.90 2.91 1.07
N VAL A 39 -9.34 2.12 0.09
CA VAL A 39 -9.19 2.43 -1.34
C VAL A 39 -9.93 3.72 -1.69
N ASP A 40 -11.20 3.86 -1.25
CA ASP A 40 -11.99 5.07 -1.49
C ASP A 40 -11.35 6.31 -0.82
N THR A 41 -10.83 6.13 0.40
CA THR A 41 -10.17 7.21 1.14
C THR A 41 -8.87 7.63 0.46
N LEU A 42 -8.07 6.67 0.00
CA LEU A 42 -6.84 6.95 -0.73
C LEU A 42 -7.14 7.74 -2.02
N ALA A 43 -8.10 7.27 -2.82
CA ALA A 43 -8.51 7.95 -4.06
C ALA A 43 -8.99 9.39 -3.79
N ALA A 44 -9.74 9.62 -2.72
CA ALA A 44 -10.24 10.93 -2.34
C ALA A 44 -9.15 11.85 -1.76
N SER A 45 -8.06 11.30 -1.21
CA SER A 45 -7.00 12.08 -0.57
C SER A 45 -5.96 12.64 -1.53
N GLY A 46 -5.86 12.10 -2.74
CA GLY A 46 -4.79 12.41 -3.70
C GLY A 46 -3.41 11.90 -3.28
N GLY A 47 -3.35 11.02 -2.28
CA GLY A 47 -2.12 10.34 -1.84
C GLY A 47 -1.81 9.13 -2.71
N VAL A 48 -0.60 8.59 -2.57
CA VAL A 48 -0.14 7.38 -3.27
C VAL A 48 -0.19 6.13 -2.39
N GLY A 49 -0.42 6.28 -1.09
CA GLY A 49 -0.53 5.18 -0.15
C GLY A 49 -1.27 5.58 1.13
N LEU A 50 -1.92 4.60 1.76
CA LEU A 50 -2.68 4.78 3.00
C LEU A 50 -2.59 3.52 3.84
N SER A 51 -2.15 3.65 5.07
CA SER A 51 -2.17 2.56 6.06
C SER A 51 -3.43 2.62 6.92
N ALA A 52 -3.87 1.48 7.47
CA ALA A 52 -5.10 1.40 8.24
C ALA A 52 -5.09 2.29 9.49
N ASN A 53 -3.95 2.46 10.15
CA ASN A 53 -3.83 3.34 11.29
C ASN A 53 -4.04 4.83 10.94
N GLN A 54 -3.79 5.24 9.69
CA GLN A 54 -4.11 6.61 9.23
C GLN A 54 -5.60 6.89 9.13
N ILE A 55 -6.46 5.87 9.16
CA ILE A 55 -7.93 6.02 9.26
C ILE A 55 -8.47 5.52 10.60
N GLY A 56 -7.63 5.50 11.63
CA GLY A 56 -8.03 5.17 13.00
C GLY A 56 -8.12 3.67 13.29
N VAL A 57 -7.63 2.78 12.43
CA VAL A 57 -7.69 1.32 12.60
C VAL A 57 -6.31 0.74 12.87
N GLY A 58 -6.07 0.26 14.08
CA GLY A 58 -4.77 -0.26 14.54
C GLY A 58 -4.39 -1.64 13.96
N LYS A 59 -4.74 -1.93 12.70
CA LYS A 59 -4.41 -3.19 12.01
C LYS A 59 -3.25 -3.03 11.06
N ARG A 60 -2.46 -4.11 10.89
CA ARG A 60 -1.27 -4.13 10.04
C ARG A 60 -1.63 -4.42 8.58
N LEU A 61 -2.08 -3.39 7.87
CA LEU A 61 -2.30 -3.42 6.43
C LEU A 61 -2.21 -2.01 5.84
N PHE A 62 -1.92 -1.96 4.55
CA PHE A 62 -1.93 -0.71 3.77
C PHE A 62 -2.45 -0.95 2.36
N VAL A 63 -2.85 0.14 1.70
CA VAL A 63 -3.16 0.19 0.27
C VAL A 63 -2.21 1.19 -0.39
N ILE A 64 -1.78 0.89 -1.61
CA ILE A 64 -0.96 1.77 -2.43
C ILE A 64 -1.59 1.91 -3.82
N ASP A 65 -1.55 3.11 -4.34
CA ASP A 65 -1.89 3.44 -5.73
C ASP A 65 -0.60 3.86 -6.42
N CYS A 66 0.03 2.90 -7.11
CA CYS A 66 1.21 3.16 -7.92
C CYS A 66 0.79 3.19 -9.38
N PRO A 67 0.73 4.36 -10.03
CA PRO A 67 0.61 4.41 -11.48
C PRO A 67 1.81 3.70 -12.11
N ASP A 68 1.57 2.91 -13.17
CA ASP A 68 2.61 2.16 -13.90
C ASP A 68 3.60 3.07 -14.67
N THR A 69 3.98 4.20 -14.12
CA THR A 69 4.92 5.12 -14.79
C THR A 69 6.35 4.59 -14.85
N ASP A 70 6.67 3.58 -14.06
CA ASP A 70 8.04 3.03 -13.96
C ASP A 70 8.22 1.67 -14.62
N LEU A 71 7.17 1.06 -15.14
CA LEU A 71 7.34 -0.10 -16.01
C LEU A 71 7.82 0.38 -17.38
N PRO A 72 8.92 -0.19 -17.94
CA PRO A 72 9.33 0.10 -19.31
C PRO A 72 8.13 -0.06 -20.26
N GLU A 73 7.93 0.89 -21.16
CA GLU A 73 6.83 0.85 -22.13
C GLU A 73 6.84 -0.50 -22.85
N GLY A 74 5.75 -1.28 -22.68
CA GLY A 74 5.64 -2.63 -23.27
C GLY A 74 6.17 -3.77 -22.41
N ALA A 75 6.60 -3.54 -21.16
CA ALA A 75 6.95 -4.64 -20.28
C ALA A 75 5.69 -5.44 -19.90
N PRO A 76 5.68 -6.77 -20.10
CA PRO A 76 4.54 -7.59 -19.70
C PRO A 76 4.43 -7.61 -18.19
N MET A 77 3.25 -7.21 -17.68
CA MET A 77 2.93 -7.31 -16.27
C MET A 77 2.92 -8.77 -15.84
N PRO A 78 3.55 -9.14 -14.71
CA PRO A 78 3.49 -10.50 -14.20
C PRO A 78 2.03 -10.97 -14.07
N PRO A 79 1.68 -12.20 -14.49
CA PRO A 79 0.30 -12.71 -14.44
C PRO A 79 -0.34 -12.65 -13.06
N GLU A 80 0.44 -12.82 -11.99
CA GLU A 80 0.01 -12.70 -10.61
C GLU A 80 -0.39 -11.26 -10.24
N MET A 81 0.26 -10.25 -10.81
CA MET A 81 -0.13 -8.85 -10.64
C MET A 81 -1.40 -8.51 -11.42
N ILE A 82 -1.60 -9.09 -12.61
CA ILE A 82 -2.83 -8.92 -13.40
C ILE A 82 -4.02 -9.56 -12.67
N ALA A 83 -3.83 -10.74 -12.08
CA ALA A 83 -4.90 -11.48 -11.40
C ALA A 83 -5.40 -10.78 -10.13
N THR A 84 -4.55 -10.01 -9.43
CA THR A 84 -4.95 -9.22 -8.26
C THR A 84 -5.69 -7.94 -8.63
N ARG A 85 -5.61 -7.50 -9.85
CA ARG A 85 -6.05 -6.20 -10.36
C ARG A 85 -7.38 -6.22 -11.11
N ALA A 86 -7.76 -7.35 -11.69
CA ALA A 86 -8.96 -7.43 -12.53
C ALA A 86 -10.27 -7.35 -11.74
N GLY A 87 -11.11 -6.36 -12.06
CA GLY A 87 -12.51 -6.30 -11.64
C GLY A 87 -12.82 -5.54 -10.37
N LYS A 88 -11.93 -4.64 -9.87
CA LYS A 88 -12.19 -3.83 -8.68
C LYS A 88 -12.65 -2.40 -9.01
N PRO A 89 -13.51 -1.80 -8.16
CA PRO A 89 -13.83 -0.38 -8.27
C PRO A 89 -12.55 0.47 -8.13
N GLY A 90 -12.31 1.37 -9.07
CA GLY A 90 -11.10 2.19 -9.14
C GLY A 90 -9.98 1.59 -10.01
N TRP A 91 -10.13 0.36 -10.49
CA TRP A 91 -9.23 -0.28 -11.43
C TRP A 91 -9.70 -0.08 -12.85
N SER A 92 -8.88 0.56 -13.64
CA SER A 92 -9.11 0.57 -15.07
C SER A 92 -8.52 -0.70 -15.69
N SER A 93 -9.26 -1.30 -16.61
CA SER A 93 -8.82 -2.46 -17.39
C SER A 93 -7.66 -2.14 -18.34
N ASP A 94 -7.27 -0.87 -18.41
CA ASP A 94 -6.18 -0.32 -19.22
C ASP A 94 -4.84 -0.20 -18.46
N GLY A 95 -4.80 -0.57 -17.18
CA GLY A 95 -3.56 -0.64 -16.40
C GLY A 95 -3.08 0.70 -15.81
N VAL A 96 -3.86 1.77 -15.92
CA VAL A 96 -3.40 3.13 -15.56
C VAL A 96 -3.54 3.46 -14.08
N ASN A 97 -4.40 2.78 -13.33
CA ASN A 97 -4.56 2.98 -11.87
C ASN A 97 -4.53 1.63 -11.14
N GLN A 98 -3.52 1.43 -10.32
CA GLN A 98 -3.24 0.13 -9.71
C GLN A 98 -3.14 0.25 -8.20
N VAL A 99 -4.27 0.02 -7.52
CA VAL A 99 -4.28 -0.06 -6.06
C VAL A 99 -3.97 -1.48 -5.62
N ALA A 100 -2.87 -1.68 -4.91
CA ALA A 100 -2.55 -2.93 -4.26
C ALA A 100 -2.87 -2.85 -2.76
N CYS A 101 -3.37 -3.95 -2.19
CA CYS A 101 -3.54 -4.10 -0.74
C CYS A 101 -2.51 -5.11 -0.24
N VAL A 102 -1.81 -4.77 0.84
CA VAL A 102 -0.89 -5.69 1.52
C VAL A 102 -1.31 -5.83 2.98
N ILE A 103 -1.72 -7.03 3.36
CA ILE A 103 -2.10 -7.41 4.71
C ILE A 103 -0.91 -8.10 5.38
N ASN A 104 -0.59 -7.73 6.62
CA ASN A 104 0.54 -8.23 7.39
C ASN A 104 1.88 -8.06 6.63
N PRO A 105 2.22 -6.84 6.18
CA PRO A 105 3.43 -6.60 5.41
C PRO A 105 4.71 -6.91 6.19
N VAL A 106 5.69 -7.50 5.48
CA VAL A 106 7.07 -7.64 5.92
C VAL A 106 7.97 -7.01 4.88
N LEU A 107 8.73 -5.99 5.29
CA LEU A 107 9.66 -5.25 4.42
C LEU A 107 11.04 -5.89 4.47
N THR A 108 11.67 -6.01 3.30
CA THR A 108 13.06 -6.44 3.12
C THR A 108 13.78 -5.45 2.22
N VAL A 109 14.96 -5.02 2.61
CA VAL A 109 15.80 -4.06 1.87
C VAL A 109 17.24 -4.55 1.64
N ASP A 110 17.57 -5.76 2.14
CA ASP A 110 18.97 -6.21 2.26
C ASP A 110 19.50 -6.96 1.03
N ASN A 111 18.66 -7.36 0.08
CA ASN A 111 19.03 -8.21 -1.05
C ASN A 111 18.48 -7.68 -2.38
N PRO A 112 18.99 -6.54 -2.89
CA PRO A 112 18.61 -6.06 -4.21
C PRO A 112 19.09 -7.03 -5.30
N PRO A 113 18.36 -7.18 -6.41
CA PRO A 113 18.72 -8.13 -7.48
C PRO A 113 20.10 -7.88 -8.11
N ASN A 114 20.56 -6.62 -8.11
CA ASN A 114 21.87 -6.22 -8.62
C ASN A 114 23.01 -6.34 -7.57
N GLY A 115 22.71 -6.80 -6.36
CA GLY A 115 23.66 -6.92 -5.25
C GLY A 115 24.19 -5.59 -4.71
N ARG A 116 23.63 -4.46 -5.13
CA ARG A 116 24.05 -3.11 -4.72
C ARG A 116 22.84 -2.30 -4.29
N GLN A 117 22.87 -1.80 -3.07
CA GLN A 117 21.86 -0.90 -2.52
C GLN A 117 22.34 0.55 -2.62
N ILE A 118 21.52 1.42 -3.13
CA ILE A 118 21.77 2.85 -3.27
C ILE A 118 20.77 3.60 -2.39
N LEU A 119 21.18 4.72 -1.82
CA LEU A 119 20.27 5.65 -1.14
C LEU A 119 19.92 6.78 -2.11
N MET A 120 18.64 6.97 -2.31
CA MET A 120 18.07 8.10 -3.05
C MET A 120 17.44 9.07 -2.07
N ARG A 121 17.60 10.37 -2.31
CA ARG A 121 17.04 11.42 -1.49
C ARG A 121 15.91 12.10 -2.23
N GLU A 122 14.70 11.91 -1.74
CA GLU A 122 13.50 12.44 -2.37
C GLU A 122 12.66 13.25 -1.38
N GLY A 123 11.81 14.13 -1.91
CA GLY A 123 10.83 14.87 -1.13
C GLY A 123 9.59 14.01 -0.87
N GLU A 124 9.23 13.85 0.39
CA GLU A 124 8.07 13.08 0.79
C GLU A 124 7.10 13.92 1.63
N GLY A 125 5.83 13.53 1.63
CA GLY A 125 4.77 14.04 2.47
C GLY A 125 4.02 12.91 3.16
N CYS A 126 3.20 13.27 4.14
CA CYS A 126 2.35 12.31 4.84
C CYS A 126 0.93 12.87 4.99
N LEU A 127 -0.08 12.08 4.64
CA LEU A 127 -1.48 12.47 4.79
C LEU A 127 -1.85 12.81 6.25
N SER A 128 -1.18 12.16 7.21
CA SER A 128 -1.36 12.43 8.64
C SER A 128 -0.52 13.62 9.17
N VAL A 129 0.28 14.26 8.29
CA VAL A 129 1.06 15.48 8.60
C VAL A 129 0.88 16.48 7.45
N PRO A 130 -0.34 17.03 7.29
CA PRO A 130 -0.68 17.85 6.14
C PRO A 130 0.18 19.13 6.09
N GLY A 131 0.55 19.54 4.86
CA GLY A 131 1.31 20.76 4.61
C GLY A 131 2.80 20.70 4.94
N VAL A 132 3.32 19.54 5.35
CA VAL A 132 4.75 19.33 5.62
C VAL A 132 5.34 18.42 4.55
N GLN A 133 6.45 18.88 3.96
CA GLN A 133 7.30 18.07 3.10
C GLN A 133 8.69 17.96 3.73
N PHE A 134 9.30 16.81 3.62
CA PHE A 134 10.63 16.54 4.14
C PHE A 134 11.40 15.65 3.18
N ALA A 135 12.72 15.82 3.14
CA ALA A 135 13.58 14.98 2.33
C ALA A 135 14.07 13.79 3.16
N LEU A 136 13.85 12.59 2.66
CA LEU A 136 14.31 11.34 3.27
C LEU A 136 15.26 10.59 2.35
N ASP A 137 16.20 9.90 2.95
CA ASP A 137 17.04 8.95 2.24
C ASP A 137 16.31 7.59 2.22
N ARG A 138 16.03 7.10 1.02
CA ARG A 138 15.36 5.80 0.78
C ARG A 138 16.29 4.89 0.01
N TYR A 139 16.19 3.61 0.29
CA TYR A 139 16.82 2.63 -0.58
C TYR A 139 16.15 2.61 -1.95
N ASP A 140 16.96 2.48 -3.01
CA ASP A 140 16.51 2.41 -4.41
C ASP A 140 15.79 1.10 -4.74
N TRP A 141 15.92 0.11 -3.87
CA TRP A 141 15.21 -1.16 -3.96
C TRP A 141 14.66 -1.59 -2.61
N ALA A 142 13.45 -2.10 -2.64
CA ALA A 142 12.80 -2.71 -1.50
C ALA A 142 11.89 -3.85 -1.96
N GLN A 143 11.64 -4.80 -1.08
CA GLN A 143 10.65 -5.85 -1.28
C GLN A 143 9.70 -5.87 -0.09
N VAL A 144 8.41 -5.98 -0.36
CA VAL A 144 7.40 -6.25 0.65
C VAL A 144 6.68 -7.54 0.33
N THR A 145 6.54 -8.41 1.34
CA THR A 145 5.72 -9.62 1.28
C THR A 145 4.54 -9.48 2.23
N GLY A 146 3.46 -10.21 1.99
CA GLY A 146 2.26 -10.21 2.80
C GLY A 146 1.15 -10.99 2.14
N PHE A 147 -0.09 -10.59 2.39
CA PHE A 147 -1.26 -11.19 1.78
C PHE A 147 -2.08 -10.10 1.06
N ASN A 148 -2.67 -10.45 -0.07
CA ASN A 148 -3.57 -9.56 -0.79
C ASN A 148 -4.99 -9.57 -0.18
N GLU A 149 -5.90 -8.81 -0.78
CA GLU A 149 -7.31 -8.69 -0.35
C GLU A 149 -8.14 -9.97 -0.54
N GLN A 150 -7.60 -11.02 -1.19
CA GLN A 150 -8.17 -12.36 -1.22
C GLN A 150 -7.54 -13.29 -0.17
N GLY A 151 -6.58 -12.81 0.63
CA GLY A 151 -5.83 -13.62 1.58
C GLY A 151 -4.78 -14.53 0.93
N LYS A 152 -4.38 -14.25 -0.32
CA LYS A 152 -3.32 -14.98 -1.01
C LYS A 152 -1.97 -14.30 -0.78
N PRO A 153 -0.87 -15.06 -0.66
CA PRO A 153 0.46 -14.49 -0.59
C PRO A 153 0.75 -13.55 -1.76
N ILE A 154 1.39 -12.42 -1.48
CA ILE A 154 1.81 -11.42 -2.47
C ILE A 154 3.24 -10.98 -2.16
N THR A 155 3.99 -10.68 -3.21
CA THR A 155 5.30 -10.03 -3.15
C THR A 155 5.31 -8.85 -4.12
N LEU A 156 5.70 -7.69 -3.63
CA LEU A 156 5.92 -6.48 -4.42
C LEU A 156 7.37 -6.09 -4.26
N SER A 157 8.03 -5.64 -5.34
CA SER A 157 9.42 -5.17 -5.28
C SER A 157 9.67 -4.11 -6.34
N GLY A 158 10.52 -3.19 -6.05
CA GLY A 158 10.95 -2.12 -6.93
C GLY A 158 12.10 -1.34 -6.33
#